data_abc0d5a1fa72e06f3cc2422193ea93bb
#
_entry.id   abc0d5a1fa72e06f3cc2422193ea93bb
#
_cell.length_a   1.000
_cell.length_b   1.000
_cell.length_c   1.000
_cell.angle_alpha   90.00
_cell.angle_beta   90.00
_cell.angle_gamma   90.00
#
_symmetry.space_group_name_H-M   'P 1'
#
loop_
_entity.id
_entity.type
_entity.pdbx_description
1 polymer ?
#
loop_
_entity_poly.entity_id
_entity_poly.type
_entity_poly.pdbx_seq_one_letter_code
_entity_poly.pdbx_strand_id
1 'polypeptide(L)'
;MDQPFPILEDLSLSFTENGHPLTLPEAFLAPNLRDLSLPNISPPRGLWLLIPAVSLVTLSFADIQTSSYFGPRLLVERLQSLPQLRELCITFSTPIPRPSTERELLGEPGAPVTLPNLRRLRFTGIGTYLESLVAQIRVPLLEELHITLLNQISLALPHLFHLINITNAFDLPGAEVNFGLDSIDISTFNYVDTAVIYGIRQPFNLHVRCKPLDWQIDCLAQICHGLIPMLSGAEELKIRYISKEISSELRNGGSDSATWRNVLRPFTGVRDLDISWSLLGELSRALQEDEVGSDPRFLPNLESITAEDNLFTSFIDTRQVSGRPVRFIEKSDPILPWIQVTPLARP
;
A
#
# COMPACT_ATOMS: atom_id res chain seq x y z
N MET A 1 -41.29 -4.42 -4.42
CA MET A 1 -41.05 -4.47 -2.95
C MET A 1 -40.71 -3.07 -2.50
N ASP A 2 -41.75 -2.27 -2.18
CA ASP A 2 -41.56 -0.84 -1.86
C ASP A 2 -41.64 -0.58 -0.35
N GLN A 3 -41.34 -1.59 0.47
CA GLN A 3 -41.34 -1.40 1.92
C GLN A 3 -39.93 -1.10 2.41
N PRO A 4 -39.75 -0.05 3.21
CA PRO A 4 -38.47 0.23 3.84
C PRO A 4 -38.11 -0.89 4.82
N PHE A 5 -36.80 -1.13 4.98
CA PHE A 5 -36.24 -2.03 5.99
C PHE A 5 -35.76 -1.20 7.19
N PRO A 6 -36.67 -0.71 8.04
CA PRO A 6 -36.32 0.30 9.06
C PRO A 6 -35.47 -0.22 10.19
N ILE A 7 -35.38 -1.55 10.37
CA ILE A 7 -34.60 -2.19 11.42
C ILE A 7 -33.31 -2.82 10.91
N LEU A 8 -33.02 -2.72 9.58
CA LEU A 8 -31.83 -3.32 8.99
C LEU A 8 -30.61 -2.45 9.31
N GLU A 9 -29.67 -3.00 10.07
CA GLU A 9 -28.41 -2.37 10.43
C GLU A 9 -27.25 -2.91 9.60
N ASP A 10 -27.25 -4.20 9.28
CA ASP A 10 -26.19 -4.88 8.56
C ASP A 10 -26.72 -5.52 7.28
N LEU A 11 -26.04 -5.25 6.17
CA LEU A 11 -26.32 -5.87 4.89
C LEU A 11 -25.02 -6.33 4.22
N SER A 12 -24.85 -7.63 4.14
CA SER A 12 -23.79 -8.25 3.35
C SER A 12 -24.41 -9.16 2.29
N LEU A 13 -24.17 -8.84 1.03
CA LEU A 13 -24.62 -9.63 -0.10
C LEU A 13 -23.40 -10.02 -0.92
N SER A 14 -23.20 -11.32 -1.11
CA SER A 14 -22.13 -11.86 -1.97
C SER A 14 -22.71 -12.69 -3.08
N PHE A 15 -22.03 -12.70 -4.20
CA PHE A 15 -22.42 -13.48 -5.36
C PHE A 15 -21.42 -14.63 -5.59
N THR A 16 -21.89 -15.84 -5.78
CA THR A 16 -21.09 -16.99 -6.17
C THR A 16 -21.12 -17.17 -7.69
N GLU A 17 -20.01 -17.57 -8.29
CA GLU A 17 -19.61 -17.47 -9.71
C GLU A 17 -20.58 -17.99 -10.80
N ASN A 18 -21.72 -18.58 -10.49
CA ASN A 18 -22.57 -19.30 -11.46
C ASN A 18 -23.88 -18.57 -11.86
N GLY A 19 -24.03 -17.30 -11.61
CA GLY A 19 -25.29 -16.61 -11.88
C GLY A 19 -25.15 -15.21 -12.49
N HIS A 20 -26.28 -14.65 -12.91
CA HIS A 20 -26.35 -13.29 -13.41
C HIS A 20 -26.05 -12.28 -12.29
N PRO A 21 -25.37 -11.14 -12.58
CA PRO A 21 -25.10 -10.14 -11.57
C PRO A 21 -26.41 -9.71 -10.88
N LEU A 22 -26.43 -9.86 -9.56
CA LEU A 22 -27.55 -9.38 -8.76
C LEU A 22 -27.60 -7.86 -8.84
N THR A 23 -28.70 -7.33 -9.30
CA THR A 23 -28.98 -5.90 -9.22
C THR A 23 -29.93 -5.67 -8.06
N LEU A 24 -29.53 -4.80 -7.13
CA LEU A 24 -30.42 -4.38 -6.06
C LEU A 24 -31.62 -3.60 -6.64
N PRO A 25 -32.82 -3.82 -6.11
CA PRO A 25 -34.00 -3.07 -6.57
C PRO A 25 -33.85 -1.58 -6.24
N GLU A 26 -34.31 -0.72 -7.14
CA GLU A 26 -34.21 0.75 -7.01
C GLU A 26 -34.94 1.32 -5.75
N ALA A 27 -35.84 0.58 -5.17
CA ALA A 27 -36.64 0.98 -4.00
C ALA A 27 -36.10 0.41 -2.66
N PHE A 28 -34.81 0.05 -2.59
CA PHE A 28 -34.24 -0.43 -1.34
C PHE A 28 -33.97 0.74 -0.36
N LEU A 29 -34.76 0.82 0.70
CA LEU A 29 -34.64 1.87 1.72
C LEU A 29 -34.27 1.24 3.07
N ALA A 30 -33.07 1.52 3.59
CA ALA A 30 -32.57 1.07 4.89
C ALA A 30 -31.92 2.24 5.65
N PRO A 31 -32.72 3.11 6.29
CA PRO A 31 -32.22 4.34 6.92
C PRO A 31 -31.30 4.11 8.12
N ASN A 32 -31.44 2.95 8.79
CA ASN A 32 -30.64 2.59 9.96
C ASN A 32 -29.42 1.71 9.60
N LEU A 33 -29.13 1.53 8.29
CA LEU A 33 -28.02 0.73 7.83
C LEU A 33 -26.70 1.31 8.32
N ARG A 34 -25.91 0.48 9.02
CA ARG A 34 -24.58 0.83 9.57
C ARG A 34 -23.47 0.17 8.79
N ASP A 35 -23.68 -1.06 8.37
CA ASP A 35 -22.66 -1.84 7.67
C ASP A 35 -23.22 -2.33 6.33
N LEU A 36 -22.55 -1.93 5.25
CA LEU A 36 -22.89 -2.33 3.88
C LEU A 36 -21.69 -2.96 3.20
N SER A 37 -21.83 -4.24 2.82
CA SER A 37 -20.80 -4.97 2.08
C SER A 37 -21.39 -5.64 0.84
N LEU A 38 -20.86 -5.31 -0.33
CA LEU A 38 -21.31 -5.81 -1.63
C LEU A 38 -20.15 -6.41 -2.44
N PRO A 39 -19.61 -7.58 -2.02
CA PRO A 39 -18.57 -8.26 -2.80
C PRO A 39 -19.16 -8.91 -4.06
N ASN A 40 -18.50 -8.70 -5.20
CA ASN A 40 -18.92 -9.20 -6.52
C ASN A 40 -20.33 -8.75 -6.97
N ILE A 41 -20.87 -7.72 -6.35
CA ILE A 41 -22.17 -7.16 -6.75
C ILE A 41 -21.95 -5.81 -7.41
N SER A 42 -22.56 -5.64 -8.56
CA SER A 42 -22.59 -4.35 -9.24
C SER A 42 -23.34 -3.34 -8.39
N PRO A 43 -22.69 -2.28 -7.89
CA PRO A 43 -23.43 -1.24 -7.20
C PRO A 43 -24.45 -0.63 -8.17
N PRO A 44 -25.66 -0.31 -7.68
CA PRO A 44 -26.70 0.24 -8.52
C PRO A 44 -26.25 1.56 -9.15
N ARG A 45 -26.70 1.80 -10.38
CA ARG A 45 -26.39 3.03 -11.12
C ARG A 45 -26.72 4.25 -10.27
N GLY A 46 -25.77 5.19 -10.17
CA GLY A 46 -25.94 6.41 -9.37
C GLY A 46 -25.79 6.22 -7.86
N LEU A 47 -25.42 5.02 -7.38
CA LEU A 47 -25.22 4.73 -5.94
C LEU A 47 -26.40 5.22 -5.06
N TRP A 48 -27.62 5.16 -5.58
CA TRP A 48 -28.81 5.72 -4.93
C TRP A 48 -29.11 5.04 -3.57
N LEU A 49 -28.69 3.78 -3.36
CA LEU A 49 -28.85 3.07 -2.09
C LEU A 49 -28.14 3.77 -0.91
N LEU A 50 -27.14 4.61 -1.17
CA LEU A 50 -26.43 5.37 -0.14
C LEU A 50 -27.20 6.62 0.30
N ILE A 51 -28.20 7.07 -0.45
CA ILE A 51 -28.95 8.32 -0.14
C ILE A 51 -29.66 8.23 1.23
N PRO A 52 -30.41 7.15 1.56
CA PRO A 52 -31.07 7.04 2.85
C PRO A 52 -30.16 6.57 3.99
N ALA A 53 -28.95 6.08 3.71
CA ALA A 53 -28.10 5.38 4.66
C ALA A 53 -27.21 6.35 5.49
N VAL A 54 -27.79 7.41 6.06
CA VAL A 54 -27.04 8.45 6.81
C VAL A 54 -26.33 7.93 8.06
N SER A 55 -26.74 6.77 8.58
CA SER A 55 -26.15 6.09 9.75
C SER A 55 -24.97 5.19 9.39
N LEU A 56 -24.57 5.12 8.10
CA LEU A 56 -23.58 4.18 7.62
C LEU A 56 -22.19 4.45 8.24
N VAL A 57 -21.62 3.39 8.81
CA VAL A 57 -20.31 3.38 9.47
C VAL A 57 -19.28 2.69 8.59
N THR A 58 -19.67 1.56 7.96
CA THR A 58 -18.81 0.77 7.08
C THR A 58 -19.40 0.67 5.68
N LEU A 59 -18.64 1.00 4.66
CA LEU A 59 -18.99 0.84 3.26
C LEU A 59 -17.92 0.04 2.53
N SER A 60 -18.31 -1.12 1.98
CA SER A 60 -17.43 -1.99 1.22
C SER A 60 -18.03 -2.36 -0.13
N PHE A 61 -17.38 -1.94 -1.20
CA PHE A 61 -17.58 -2.41 -2.56
C PHE A 61 -16.37 -3.21 -2.98
N ALA A 62 -16.47 -4.53 -2.95
CA ALA A 62 -15.36 -5.39 -3.32
C ALA A 62 -15.59 -6.08 -4.66
N ASP A 63 -14.51 -6.28 -5.42
CA ASP A 63 -14.51 -6.97 -6.71
C ASP A 63 -15.44 -6.36 -7.76
N ILE A 64 -15.49 -5.02 -7.80
CA ILE A 64 -16.30 -4.27 -8.77
C ILE A 64 -15.87 -4.62 -10.19
N GLN A 65 -16.79 -5.17 -10.97
CA GLN A 65 -16.55 -5.52 -12.38
C GLN A 65 -16.50 -4.28 -13.27
N THR A 66 -15.80 -4.36 -14.40
CA THR A 66 -15.63 -3.25 -15.36
C THR A 66 -16.94 -2.62 -15.83
N SER A 67 -17.99 -3.45 -16.00
CA SER A 67 -19.33 -3.00 -16.41
C SER A 67 -20.05 -2.16 -15.38
N SER A 68 -19.56 -2.17 -14.13
CA SER A 68 -20.19 -1.56 -12.96
C SER A 68 -19.36 -0.41 -12.39
N TYR A 69 -18.32 0.03 -13.10
CA TYR A 69 -17.50 1.16 -12.69
C TYR A 69 -18.34 2.43 -12.59
N PHE A 70 -18.07 3.19 -11.55
CA PHE A 70 -18.64 4.52 -11.31
C PHE A 70 -17.50 5.52 -11.15
N GLY A 71 -17.74 6.77 -11.54
CA GLY A 71 -16.73 7.81 -11.44
C GLY A 71 -16.48 8.24 -9.98
N PRO A 72 -15.24 8.67 -9.65
CA PRO A 72 -14.88 9.13 -8.31
C PRO A 72 -15.74 10.31 -7.85
N ARG A 73 -16.14 11.21 -8.76
CA ARG A 73 -17.03 12.33 -8.47
C ARG A 73 -18.37 11.87 -7.91
N LEU A 74 -19.03 10.90 -8.59
CA LEU A 74 -20.31 10.36 -8.13
C LEU A 74 -20.17 9.74 -6.74
N LEU A 75 -19.09 9.00 -6.50
CA LEU A 75 -18.82 8.44 -5.19
C LEU A 75 -18.70 9.54 -4.14
N VAL A 76 -17.89 10.57 -4.38
CA VAL A 76 -17.67 11.69 -3.45
C VAL A 76 -18.97 12.43 -3.13
N GLU A 77 -19.82 12.68 -4.14
CA GLU A 77 -21.15 13.27 -3.95
C GLU A 77 -22.02 12.44 -3.00
N ARG A 78 -21.93 11.11 -3.06
CA ARG A 78 -22.67 10.22 -2.15
C ARG A 78 -22.04 10.14 -0.76
N LEU A 79 -20.70 10.09 -0.69
CA LEU A 79 -19.97 10.08 0.59
C LEU A 79 -20.26 11.33 1.43
N GLN A 80 -20.56 12.47 0.79
CA GLN A 80 -20.93 13.71 1.48
C GLN A 80 -22.16 13.53 2.39
N SER A 81 -23.08 12.62 2.04
CA SER A 81 -24.27 12.33 2.83
C SER A 81 -24.05 11.33 3.97
N LEU A 82 -22.81 10.83 4.16
CA LEU A 82 -22.46 9.77 5.11
C LEU A 82 -21.54 10.28 6.24
N PRO A 83 -22.01 11.16 7.12
CA PRO A 83 -21.17 11.80 8.13
C PRO A 83 -20.62 10.84 9.18
N GLN A 84 -21.21 9.66 9.35
CA GLN A 84 -20.79 8.65 10.32
C GLN A 84 -19.78 7.64 9.77
N LEU A 85 -19.44 7.73 8.48
CA LEU A 85 -18.56 6.76 7.81
C LEU A 85 -17.17 6.73 8.44
N ARG A 86 -16.77 5.54 8.89
CA ARG A 86 -15.45 5.27 9.49
C ARG A 86 -14.56 4.42 8.63
N GLU A 87 -15.17 3.54 7.82
CA GLU A 87 -14.45 2.61 6.97
C GLU A 87 -14.97 2.66 5.55
N LEU A 88 -14.06 2.86 4.60
CA LEU A 88 -14.36 2.84 3.17
C LEU A 88 -13.43 1.84 2.48
N CYS A 89 -14.02 0.83 1.85
CA CYS A 89 -13.31 -0.16 1.05
C CYS A 89 -13.85 -0.15 -0.38
N ILE A 90 -12.97 0.06 -1.36
CA ILE A 90 -13.30 0.04 -2.78
C ILE A 90 -12.29 -0.83 -3.49
N THR A 91 -12.74 -1.95 -4.07
CA THR A 91 -11.89 -2.87 -4.80
C THR A 91 -12.43 -3.11 -6.18
N PHE A 92 -11.67 -2.72 -7.19
CA PHE A 92 -11.94 -3.07 -8.58
C PHE A 92 -11.21 -4.36 -8.94
N SER A 93 -11.91 -5.32 -9.54
CA SER A 93 -11.36 -6.63 -9.89
C SER A 93 -10.36 -6.58 -11.06
N THR A 94 -10.53 -5.59 -11.94
CA THR A 94 -9.67 -5.41 -13.13
C THR A 94 -9.41 -3.92 -13.37
N PRO A 95 -8.25 -3.56 -13.95
CA PRO A 95 -8.03 -2.18 -14.37
C PRO A 95 -9.04 -1.79 -15.46
N ILE A 96 -9.36 -0.50 -15.55
CA ILE A 96 -10.27 0.04 -16.57
C ILE A 96 -9.70 -0.29 -17.96
N PRO A 97 -10.46 -0.96 -18.85
CA PRO A 97 -9.88 -1.54 -20.05
C PRO A 97 -9.58 -0.55 -21.17
N ARG A 98 -10.05 0.72 -21.08
CA ARG A 98 -9.88 1.72 -22.15
C ARG A 98 -9.63 3.12 -21.62
N PRO A 99 -8.64 3.85 -22.20
CA PRO A 99 -8.35 5.24 -21.82
C PRO A 99 -9.51 6.23 -22.07
N SER A 100 -10.39 5.95 -23.04
CA SER A 100 -11.59 6.75 -23.28
C SER A 100 -12.60 6.65 -22.16
N THR A 101 -12.85 5.43 -21.68
CA THR A 101 -13.75 5.17 -20.54
C THR A 101 -13.20 5.79 -19.25
N GLU A 102 -11.89 5.77 -19.07
CA GLU A 102 -11.24 6.40 -17.93
C GLU A 102 -11.51 7.91 -17.89
N ARG A 103 -11.32 8.62 -18.99
CA ARG A 103 -11.60 10.07 -19.09
C ARG A 103 -13.06 10.41 -18.84
N GLU A 104 -13.98 9.61 -19.34
CA GLU A 104 -15.41 9.80 -19.12
C GLU A 104 -15.80 9.58 -17.65
N LEU A 105 -15.15 8.61 -16.97
CA LEU A 105 -15.42 8.29 -15.56
C LEU A 105 -14.80 9.30 -14.60
N LEU A 106 -13.61 9.82 -14.92
CA LEU A 106 -12.91 10.75 -14.02
C LEU A 106 -13.63 12.09 -13.92
N GLY A 107 -14.13 12.63 -15.02
CA GLY A 107 -14.82 13.93 -15.06
C GLY A 107 -13.96 15.10 -14.55
N GLU A 108 -14.54 16.28 -14.45
CA GLU A 108 -13.89 17.40 -13.77
C GLU A 108 -13.99 17.24 -12.25
N PRO A 109 -12.92 17.55 -11.47
CA PRO A 109 -12.96 17.48 -10.02
C PRO A 109 -14.02 18.42 -9.46
N GLY A 110 -14.84 17.89 -8.55
CA GLY A 110 -15.81 18.66 -7.78
C GLY A 110 -15.17 19.42 -6.62
N ALA A 111 -15.99 20.11 -5.82
CA ALA A 111 -15.53 20.73 -4.57
C ALA A 111 -15.11 19.62 -3.57
N PRO A 112 -14.01 19.83 -2.82
CA PRO A 112 -13.58 18.85 -1.83
C PRO A 112 -14.62 18.63 -0.72
N VAL A 113 -14.87 17.36 -0.39
CA VAL A 113 -15.80 16.92 0.67
C VAL A 113 -15.00 16.47 1.89
N THR A 114 -15.41 16.89 3.08
CA THR A 114 -14.82 16.43 4.32
C THR A 114 -15.56 15.20 4.84
N LEU A 115 -14.80 14.14 5.12
CA LEU A 115 -15.27 12.91 5.76
C LEU A 115 -14.71 12.89 7.18
N PRO A 116 -15.41 13.50 8.15
CA PRO A 116 -14.82 13.87 9.45
C PRO A 116 -14.52 12.65 10.32
N ASN A 117 -15.19 11.53 10.10
CA ASN A 117 -15.05 10.33 10.92
C ASN A 117 -14.33 9.19 10.20
N LEU A 118 -13.90 9.36 8.94
CA LEU A 118 -13.23 8.30 8.19
C LEU A 118 -11.85 8.02 8.81
N ARG A 119 -11.67 6.76 9.28
CA ARG A 119 -10.45 6.26 9.90
C ARG A 119 -9.71 5.26 9.05
N ARG A 120 -10.42 4.47 8.25
CA ARG A 120 -9.84 3.42 7.41
C ARG A 120 -10.25 3.59 5.96
N LEU A 121 -9.26 3.67 5.07
CA LEU A 121 -9.45 3.70 3.62
C LEU A 121 -8.69 2.56 2.98
N ARG A 122 -9.42 1.68 2.29
CA ARG A 122 -8.85 0.60 1.47
C ARG A 122 -9.24 0.79 0.03
N PHE A 123 -8.25 0.76 -0.85
CA PHE A 123 -8.47 0.94 -2.28
C PHE A 123 -7.68 -0.08 -3.09
N THR A 124 -8.35 -0.72 -4.06
CA THR A 124 -7.69 -1.52 -5.10
C THR A 124 -8.19 -1.07 -6.46
N GLY A 125 -7.27 -0.64 -7.33
CA GLY A 125 -7.64 -0.13 -8.66
C GLY A 125 -6.48 0.57 -9.37
N ILE A 126 -6.82 1.49 -10.26
CA ILE A 126 -5.84 2.29 -10.99
C ILE A 126 -5.50 3.60 -10.26
N GLY A 127 -4.26 4.04 -10.41
CA GLY A 127 -3.75 5.24 -9.72
C GLY A 127 -4.49 6.51 -10.09
N THR A 128 -4.89 6.70 -11.35
CA THR A 128 -5.63 7.90 -11.80
C THR A 128 -7.01 8.01 -11.15
N TYR A 129 -7.71 6.89 -10.92
CA TYR A 129 -8.97 6.90 -10.17
C TYR A 129 -8.74 7.32 -8.72
N LEU A 130 -7.76 6.68 -8.07
CA LEU A 130 -7.43 7.00 -6.67
C LEU A 130 -7.02 8.49 -6.54
N GLU A 131 -6.17 8.98 -7.42
CA GLU A 131 -5.72 10.37 -7.45
C GLU A 131 -6.89 11.35 -7.56
N SER A 132 -7.84 11.06 -8.48
CA SER A 132 -9.07 11.86 -8.60
C SER A 132 -9.96 11.77 -7.36
N LEU A 133 -10.03 10.63 -6.70
CA LEU A 133 -10.80 10.45 -5.47
C LEU A 133 -10.17 11.25 -4.32
N VAL A 134 -8.86 11.09 -4.08
CA VAL A 134 -8.19 11.76 -2.95
C VAL A 134 -8.09 13.26 -3.14
N ALA A 135 -8.04 13.76 -4.36
CA ALA A 135 -8.11 15.20 -4.66
C ALA A 135 -9.43 15.85 -4.21
N GLN A 136 -10.50 15.05 -4.09
CA GLN A 136 -11.85 15.51 -3.77
C GLN A 136 -12.30 15.23 -2.34
N ILE A 137 -11.47 14.59 -1.51
CA ILE A 137 -11.82 14.27 -0.11
C ILE A 137 -10.81 14.87 0.86
N ARG A 138 -11.30 15.18 2.07
CA ARG A 138 -10.49 15.54 3.24
C ARG A 138 -10.83 14.60 4.38
N VAL A 139 -9.83 13.93 4.91
CA VAL A 139 -9.97 12.84 5.89
C VAL A 139 -9.10 13.09 7.12
N PRO A 140 -9.47 14.05 7.98
CA PRO A 140 -8.61 14.54 9.06
C PRO A 140 -8.30 13.49 10.15
N LEU A 141 -9.11 12.42 10.24
CA LEU A 141 -8.93 11.36 11.24
C LEU A 141 -8.49 10.03 10.63
N LEU A 142 -7.85 10.04 9.45
CA LEU A 142 -7.37 8.83 8.80
C LEU A 142 -6.27 8.16 9.64
N GLU A 143 -6.48 6.90 10.00
CA GLU A 143 -5.57 6.08 10.83
C GLU A 143 -4.96 4.92 10.04
N GLU A 144 -5.69 4.40 9.05
CA GLU A 144 -5.25 3.26 8.24
C GLU A 144 -5.49 3.54 6.75
N LEU A 145 -4.46 3.32 5.93
CA LEU A 145 -4.51 3.49 4.48
C LEU A 145 -3.87 2.29 3.78
N HIS A 146 -4.69 1.49 3.11
CA HIS A 146 -4.23 0.35 2.33
C HIS A 146 -4.57 0.56 0.86
N ILE A 147 -3.57 0.58 0.01
CA ILE A 147 -3.70 0.84 -1.42
C ILE A 147 -3.08 -0.31 -2.21
N THR A 148 -3.82 -0.83 -3.19
CA THR A 148 -3.31 -1.73 -4.21
C THR A 148 -3.51 -1.11 -5.58
N LEU A 149 -2.40 -0.77 -6.26
CA LEU A 149 -2.42 -0.24 -7.61
C LEU A 149 -2.25 -1.37 -8.63
N LEU A 150 -3.20 -1.48 -9.55
CA LEU A 150 -3.22 -2.49 -10.59
C LEU A 150 -2.57 -1.95 -11.88
N ASN A 151 -1.61 -2.70 -12.45
CA ASN A 151 -1.00 -2.42 -13.77
C ASN A 151 -0.52 -0.97 -13.94
N GLN A 152 0.17 -0.44 -12.93
CA GLN A 152 0.61 0.95 -12.93
C GLN A 152 1.91 1.09 -13.73
N ILE A 153 1.90 2.00 -14.73
CA ILE A 153 3.08 2.33 -15.56
C ILE A 153 3.73 3.65 -15.08
N SER A 154 2.95 4.55 -14.50
CA SER A 154 3.41 5.86 -14.02
C SER A 154 2.77 6.18 -12.67
N LEU A 155 3.56 6.66 -11.73
CA LEU A 155 3.14 6.98 -10.36
C LEU A 155 2.97 8.49 -10.13
N ALA A 156 2.38 9.19 -11.10
CA ALA A 156 2.01 10.59 -10.93
C ALA A 156 0.79 10.71 -9.98
N LEU A 157 1.05 10.65 -8.66
CA LEU A 157 0.05 10.62 -7.59
C LEU A 157 0.25 11.75 -6.57
N PRO A 158 0.33 13.03 -6.99
CA PRO A 158 0.68 14.14 -6.10
C PRO A 158 -0.33 14.35 -4.96
N HIS A 159 -1.64 14.19 -5.20
CA HIS A 159 -2.65 14.36 -4.15
C HIS A 159 -2.61 13.21 -3.14
N LEU A 160 -2.35 11.98 -3.59
CA LEU A 160 -2.16 10.83 -2.71
C LEU A 160 -0.93 11.03 -1.83
N PHE A 161 0.22 11.37 -2.42
CA PHE A 161 1.44 11.63 -1.64
C PHE A 161 1.26 12.80 -0.67
N HIS A 162 0.56 13.85 -1.08
CA HIS A 162 0.22 14.94 -0.18
C HIS A 162 -0.64 14.45 0.99
N LEU A 163 -1.70 13.65 0.73
CA LEU A 163 -2.54 13.07 1.78
C LEU A 163 -1.72 12.24 2.78
N ILE A 164 -0.84 11.37 2.28
CA ILE A 164 0.00 10.53 3.14
C ILE A 164 0.92 11.39 4.00
N ASN A 165 1.60 12.37 3.40
CA ASN A 165 2.59 13.21 4.08
C ASN A 165 1.98 14.15 5.14
N ILE A 166 0.69 14.50 5.06
CA ILE A 166 0.01 15.30 6.09
C ILE A 166 -0.65 14.46 7.18
N THR A 167 -0.65 13.13 7.03
CA THR A 167 -1.30 12.20 7.97
C THR A 167 -0.28 11.66 8.95
N ASN A 168 -0.16 12.28 10.12
CA ASN A 168 0.82 11.92 11.16
C ASN A 168 0.71 10.46 11.65
N ALA A 169 -0.44 9.80 11.43
CA ALA A 169 -0.63 8.40 11.82
C ALA A 169 0.30 7.42 11.06
N PHE A 170 0.92 7.85 9.96
CA PHE A 170 1.81 7.03 9.13
C PHE A 170 3.30 7.29 9.41
N ASP A 171 3.61 8.31 10.20
CA ASP A 171 4.97 8.65 10.61
C ASP A 171 5.42 7.70 11.74
N LEU A 172 5.90 6.53 11.36
CA LEU A 172 6.30 5.46 12.25
C LEU A 172 7.81 5.18 12.16
N PRO A 173 8.42 4.63 13.23
CA PRO A 173 9.86 4.41 13.29
C PRO A 173 10.37 3.34 12.32
N GLY A 174 9.50 2.46 11.82
CA GLY A 174 9.88 1.39 10.89
C GLY A 174 9.25 1.54 9.52
N ALA A 175 10.05 1.29 8.47
CA ALA A 175 9.61 1.15 7.09
C ALA A 175 10.05 -0.21 6.52
N GLU A 176 9.18 -0.85 5.76
CA GLU A 176 9.46 -2.12 5.10
C GLU A 176 9.15 -2.03 3.61
N VAL A 177 10.08 -2.48 2.80
CA VAL A 177 9.96 -2.61 1.35
C VAL A 177 10.09 -4.07 0.98
N ASN A 178 9.06 -4.62 0.37
CA ASN A 178 9.01 -6.01 -0.05
C ASN A 178 8.90 -6.09 -1.57
N PHE A 179 9.80 -6.83 -2.21
CA PHE A 179 9.75 -7.15 -3.63
C PHE A 179 9.12 -8.52 -3.82
N GLY A 180 8.06 -8.59 -4.64
CA GLY A 180 7.47 -9.83 -5.14
C GLY A 180 7.90 -10.11 -6.58
N LEU A 181 7.37 -11.19 -7.18
CA LEU A 181 7.60 -11.53 -8.59
C LEU A 181 7.05 -10.47 -9.55
N ASP A 182 5.92 -9.87 -9.19
CA ASP A 182 5.17 -8.93 -10.02
C ASP A 182 4.63 -7.74 -9.24
N SER A 183 5.24 -7.44 -8.08
CA SER A 183 4.76 -6.37 -7.21
C SER A 183 5.83 -5.83 -6.27
N ILE A 184 5.58 -4.64 -5.79
CA ILE A 184 6.30 -4.00 -4.69
C ILE A 184 5.30 -3.65 -3.61
N ASP A 185 5.68 -3.87 -2.36
CA ASP A 185 4.96 -3.41 -1.18
C ASP A 185 5.82 -2.43 -0.39
N ILE A 186 5.24 -1.29 -0.01
CA ILE A 186 5.82 -0.36 0.95
C ILE A 186 4.86 -0.24 2.11
N SER A 187 5.34 -0.46 3.31
CA SER A 187 4.54 -0.32 4.53
C SER A 187 5.33 0.36 5.64
N THR A 188 4.61 0.93 6.60
CA THR A 188 5.18 1.42 7.85
C THR A 188 4.73 0.55 9.00
N PHE A 189 5.56 0.40 10.01
CA PHE A 189 5.28 -0.43 11.18
C PHE A 189 5.80 0.18 12.48
N ASN A 190 5.21 -0.27 13.60
CA ASN A 190 5.66 0.13 14.95
C ASN A 190 6.09 -1.10 15.75
N TYR A 191 7.21 -0.98 16.46
CA TYR A 191 7.77 -2.02 17.32
C TYR A 191 6.93 -2.36 18.54
N VAL A 192 6.12 -1.43 19.03
CA VAL A 192 5.31 -1.65 20.25
C VAL A 192 4.29 -2.78 20.04
N ASP A 193 3.96 -3.09 18.80
CA ASP A 193 2.98 -4.13 18.44
C ASP A 193 3.61 -5.53 18.23
N THR A 194 4.92 -5.70 18.35
CA THR A 194 5.59 -7.01 18.14
C THR A 194 5.28 -8.05 19.21
N ALA A 195 4.65 -7.68 20.32
CA ALA A 195 4.23 -8.59 21.38
C ALA A 195 2.92 -9.34 21.07
N VAL A 196 2.18 -8.95 20.05
CA VAL A 196 0.92 -9.61 19.64
C VAL A 196 1.20 -10.47 18.40
N ILE A 197 1.33 -11.76 18.60
CA ILE A 197 1.67 -12.78 17.58
C ILE A 197 0.67 -12.85 16.40
N TYR A 198 -0.46 -12.15 16.47
CA TYR A 198 -1.47 -12.10 15.41
C TYR A 198 -1.99 -10.66 15.20
N GLY A 199 -1.34 -9.91 14.33
CA GLY A 199 -1.86 -8.65 13.86
C GLY A 199 -0.95 -7.44 14.04
N ILE A 200 0.21 -7.45 13.37
CA ILE A 200 0.98 -6.20 13.17
C ILE A 200 0.03 -5.24 12.46
N ARG A 201 -0.41 -4.19 13.15
CA ARG A 201 -1.13 -3.11 12.50
C ARG A 201 -0.13 -2.36 11.63
N GLN A 202 -0.28 -2.50 10.33
CA GLN A 202 0.39 -1.67 9.35
C GLN A 202 -0.56 -0.53 8.99
N PRO A 203 -0.44 0.64 9.58
CA PRO A 203 -1.36 1.75 9.34
C PRO A 203 -1.28 2.26 7.90
N PHE A 204 -0.13 2.07 7.25
CA PHE A 204 0.09 2.38 5.85
C PHE A 204 0.64 1.17 5.10
N ASN A 205 0.02 0.86 3.97
CA ASN A 205 0.51 -0.11 3.00
C ASN A 205 0.18 0.35 1.58
N LEU A 206 1.18 0.40 0.73
CA LEU A 206 1.05 0.68 -0.69
C LEU A 206 1.62 -0.51 -1.47
N HIS A 207 0.74 -1.28 -2.08
CA HIS A 207 1.06 -2.38 -2.98
C HIS A 207 0.93 -1.93 -4.43
N VAL A 208 1.97 -2.11 -5.23
CA VAL A 208 1.98 -1.74 -6.65
C VAL A 208 2.28 -2.98 -7.49
N ARG A 209 1.35 -3.37 -8.34
CA ARG A 209 1.58 -4.45 -9.30
C ARG A 209 2.37 -3.92 -10.49
N CYS A 210 3.60 -4.35 -10.61
CA CYS A 210 4.50 -4.05 -11.71
C CYS A 210 5.42 -5.25 -11.97
N LYS A 211 5.55 -5.64 -13.25
CA LYS A 211 6.49 -6.70 -13.65
C LYS A 211 7.82 -6.02 -13.91
N PRO A 212 8.73 -6.39 -14.57
CA PRO A 212 10.14 -6.67 -14.32
C PRO A 212 10.78 -5.92 -13.10
N LEU A 213 11.84 -6.45 -12.54
CA LEU A 213 12.50 -5.90 -11.35
C LEU A 213 13.01 -4.45 -11.57
N ASP A 214 13.55 -4.14 -12.73
CA ASP A 214 14.05 -2.78 -13.04
C ASP A 214 12.92 -1.75 -12.92
N TRP A 215 11.73 -2.07 -13.41
CA TRP A 215 10.55 -1.22 -13.25
C TRP A 215 10.08 -1.14 -11.80
N GLN A 216 10.24 -2.23 -11.04
CA GLN A 216 9.91 -2.22 -9.61
C GLN A 216 10.80 -1.21 -8.89
N ILE A 217 12.10 -1.20 -9.16
CA ILE A 217 13.04 -0.28 -8.52
C ILE A 217 12.78 1.17 -8.95
N ASP A 218 12.50 1.42 -10.23
CA ASP A 218 12.12 2.75 -10.73
C ASP A 218 10.80 3.24 -10.11
N CYS A 219 9.80 2.38 -10.02
CA CYS A 219 8.55 2.67 -9.32
C CYS A 219 8.79 2.99 -7.85
N LEU A 220 9.62 2.18 -7.18
CA LEU A 220 9.99 2.40 -5.79
C LEU A 220 10.68 3.75 -5.60
N ALA A 221 11.63 4.12 -6.48
CA ALA A 221 12.30 5.41 -6.42
C ALA A 221 11.31 6.59 -6.53
N GLN A 222 10.32 6.50 -7.43
CA GLN A 222 9.27 7.51 -7.57
C GLN A 222 8.39 7.60 -6.32
N ILE A 223 8.00 6.46 -5.74
CA ILE A 223 7.20 6.41 -4.50
C ILE A 223 8.00 7.01 -3.35
N CYS A 224 9.24 6.55 -3.14
CA CYS A 224 10.10 7.05 -2.07
C CYS A 224 10.31 8.56 -2.19
N HIS A 225 10.49 9.08 -3.42
CA HIS A 225 10.59 10.52 -3.64
C HIS A 225 9.30 11.27 -3.25
N GLY A 226 8.14 10.73 -3.58
CA GLY A 226 6.84 11.31 -3.20
C GLY A 226 6.57 11.28 -1.69
N LEU A 227 7.17 10.34 -0.98
CA LEU A 227 6.97 10.09 0.46
C LEU A 227 8.14 10.57 1.33
N ILE A 228 9.03 11.43 0.82
CA ILE A 228 10.20 11.93 1.57
C ILE A 228 9.86 12.38 3.00
N PRO A 229 8.83 13.23 3.25
CA PRO A 229 8.53 13.68 4.60
C PRO A 229 8.26 12.54 5.58
N MET A 230 7.46 11.55 5.16
CA MET A 230 7.13 10.39 5.98
C MET A 230 8.33 9.46 6.19
N LEU A 231 9.08 9.16 5.10
CA LEU A 231 10.17 8.18 5.13
C LEU A 231 11.43 8.73 5.84
N SER A 232 11.60 10.05 5.89
CA SER A 232 12.74 10.66 6.57
C SER A 232 12.74 10.46 8.10
N GLY A 233 11.58 10.19 8.68
CA GLY A 233 11.42 9.87 10.10
C GLY A 233 11.69 8.40 10.47
N ALA A 234 11.75 7.50 9.48
CA ALA A 234 11.99 6.09 9.74
C ALA A 234 13.39 5.85 10.32
N GLU A 235 13.48 5.14 11.45
CA GLU A 235 14.72 4.74 12.10
C GLU A 235 15.20 3.36 11.68
N GLU A 236 14.27 2.46 11.31
CA GLU A 236 14.57 1.15 10.75
C GLU A 236 14.02 1.01 9.34
N LEU A 237 14.83 0.44 8.44
CA LEU A 237 14.44 0.09 7.07
C LEU A 237 14.70 -1.39 6.81
N LYS A 238 13.63 -2.12 6.45
CA LYS A 238 13.71 -3.50 5.98
C LYS A 238 13.52 -3.56 4.48
N ILE A 239 14.44 -4.19 3.77
CA ILE A 239 14.35 -4.42 2.32
C ILE A 239 14.39 -5.92 2.08
N ARG A 240 13.28 -6.49 1.61
CA ARG A 240 13.11 -7.92 1.47
C ARG A 240 12.67 -8.31 0.07
N TYR A 241 13.02 -9.55 -0.30
CA TYR A 241 12.49 -10.22 -1.48
C TYR A 241 11.71 -11.46 -1.04
N ILE A 242 10.41 -11.47 -1.33
CA ILE A 242 9.48 -12.49 -0.76
C ILE A 242 9.54 -13.82 -1.52
N SER A 243 9.95 -13.82 -2.79
CA SER A 243 9.98 -15.05 -3.59
C SER A 243 11.20 -15.91 -3.26
N LYS A 244 10.97 -17.20 -3.00
CA LYS A 244 12.04 -18.22 -2.85
C LYS A 244 12.64 -18.64 -4.19
N GLU A 245 11.93 -18.44 -5.29
CA GLU A 245 12.40 -18.75 -6.64
C GLU A 245 13.12 -17.53 -7.22
N ILE A 246 14.43 -17.49 -7.01
CA ILE A 246 15.27 -16.53 -7.73
C ILE A 246 15.35 -17.03 -9.15
N SER A 247 14.56 -16.44 -10.05
CA SER A 247 14.80 -16.65 -11.47
C SER A 247 16.21 -16.15 -11.79
N SER A 248 16.94 -16.89 -12.60
CA SER A 248 18.26 -16.51 -13.10
C SER A 248 18.24 -15.15 -13.83
N GLU A 249 17.07 -14.66 -14.19
CA GLU A 249 16.81 -13.35 -14.78
C GLU A 249 17.08 -12.18 -13.81
N LEU A 250 16.80 -12.36 -12.50
CA LEU A 250 17.15 -11.37 -11.47
C LEU A 250 18.67 -11.19 -11.28
N ARG A 251 19.47 -12.23 -11.59
CA ARG A 251 20.93 -12.16 -11.48
C ARG A 251 21.59 -11.45 -12.66
N ASN A 252 20.92 -11.33 -13.80
CA ASN A 252 21.47 -10.81 -15.05
C ASN A 252 21.04 -9.37 -15.38
N GLY A 253 19.97 -8.86 -14.76
CA GLY A 253 19.53 -7.48 -14.87
C GLY A 253 20.19 -6.64 -13.78
N GLY A 254 21.36 -6.11 -14.02
CA GLY A 254 21.99 -5.17 -13.11
C GLY A 254 21.23 -3.87 -13.10
N SER A 255 20.29 -3.70 -12.14
CA SER A 255 19.71 -2.40 -11.91
C SER A 255 20.83 -1.41 -11.59
N ASP A 256 20.72 -0.21 -12.14
CA ASP A 256 21.70 0.84 -11.97
C ASP A 256 21.82 1.20 -10.47
N SER A 257 23.05 1.18 -9.95
CA SER A 257 23.34 1.59 -8.57
C SER A 257 22.83 3.00 -8.27
N ALA A 258 22.73 3.88 -9.28
CA ALA A 258 22.13 5.20 -9.15
C ALA A 258 20.65 5.17 -8.81
N THR A 259 19.88 4.21 -9.36
CA THR A 259 18.46 4.05 -9.04
C THR A 259 18.27 3.59 -7.60
N TRP A 260 19.07 2.63 -7.11
CA TRP A 260 19.07 2.23 -5.71
C TRP A 260 19.41 3.38 -4.75
N ARG A 261 20.36 4.24 -5.12
CA ARG A 261 20.65 5.45 -4.35
C ARG A 261 19.46 6.40 -4.29
N ASN A 262 18.71 6.55 -5.38
CA ASN A 262 17.48 7.35 -5.38
C ASN A 262 16.40 6.74 -4.47
N VAL A 263 16.31 5.41 -4.38
CA VAL A 263 15.43 4.70 -3.44
C VAL A 263 15.82 5.00 -2.00
N LEU A 264 17.10 4.93 -1.66
CA LEU A 264 17.60 5.06 -0.28
C LEU A 264 17.69 6.52 0.21
N ARG A 265 17.83 7.49 -0.71
CA ARG A 265 18.02 8.92 -0.37
C ARG A 265 16.96 9.51 0.58
N PRO A 266 15.66 9.18 0.50
CA PRO A 266 14.64 9.65 1.43
C PRO A 266 14.81 9.20 2.87
N PHE A 267 15.49 8.09 3.13
CA PHE A 267 15.61 7.46 4.43
C PHE A 267 16.72 8.07 5.30
N THR A 268 16.65 9.38 5.53
CA THR A 268 17.69 10.11 6.25
C THR A 268 17.75 9.82 7.75
N GLY A 269 16.64 9.34 8.34
CA GLY A 269 16.56 8.97 9.76
C GLY A 269 17.09 7.59 10.08
N VAL A 270 17.27 6.72 9.07
CA VAL A 270 17.55 5.30 9.26
C VAL A 270 18.87 5.07 10.00
N ARG A 271 18.77 4.32 11.10
CA ARG A 271 19.88 3.82 11.93
C ARG A 271 20.15 2.34 11.67
N ASP A 272 19.09 1.58 11.43
CA ASP A 272 19.16 0.13 11.25
C ASP A 272 18.63 -0.26 9.87
N LEU A 273 19.49 -0.92 9.07
CA LEU A 273 19.17 -1.39 7.72
C LEU A 273 19.21 -2.92 7.68
N ASP A 274 18.05 -3.54 7.44
CA ASP A 274 17.90 -4.99 7.32
C ASP A 274 17.67 -5.39 5.85
N ILE A 275 18.57 -6.18 5.27
CA ILE A 275 18.57 -6.54 3.85
C ILE A 275 18.50 -8.05 3.67
N SER A 276 17.62 -8.53 2.77
CA SER A 276 17.61 -9.93 2.38
C SER A 276 18.75 -10.25 1.38
N TRP A 277 19.26 -11.49 1.45
CA TRP A 277 20.42 -11.95 0.71
C TRP A 277 20.34 -11.72 -0.82
N SER A 278 19.16 -11.85 -1.42
CA SER A 278 18.95 -11.69 -2.87
C SER A 278 19.26 -10.30 -3.41
N LEU A 279 19.23 -9.27 -2.56
CA LEU A 279 19.46 -7.87 -2.92
C LEU A 279 20.81 -7.34 -2.45
N LEU A 280 21.59 -8.16 -1.73
CA LEU A 280 22.86 -7.75 -1.14
C LEU A 280 23.85 -7.22 -2.17
N GLY A 281 24.01 -7.91 -3.30
CA GLY A 281 24.98 -7.52 -4.33
C GLY A 281 24.69 -6.18 -4.98
N GLU A 282 23.42 -5.83 -5.16
CA GLU A 282 23.01 -4.57 -5.77
C GLU A 282 23.13 -3.41 -4.78
N LEU A 283 22.61 -3.63 -3.56
CA LEU A 283 22.68 -2.62 -2.51
C LEU A 283 24.12 -2.35 -2.04
N SER A 284 24.98 -3.38 -1.97
CA SER A 284 26.39 -3.17 -1.63
C SER A 284 27.10 -2.30 -2.67
N ARG A 285 26.84 -2.51 -3.96
CA ARG A 285 27.40 -1.65 -5.03
C ARG A 285 26.89 -0.22 -4.92
N ALA A 286 25.57 -0.05 -4.69
CA ALA A 286 24.96 1.28 -4.55
C ALA A 286 25.55 2.07 -3.36
N LEU A 287 25.86 1.39 -2.26
CA LEU A 287 26.47 1.99 -1.08
C LEU A 287 27.96 2.31 -1.30
N GLN A 288 28.71 1.45 -2.02
CA GLN A 288 30.16 1.65 -2.27
C GLN A 288 30.45 2.78 -3.25
N GLU A 289 29.68 2.94 -4.32
CA GLU A 289 29.91 3.96 -5.34
C GLU A 289 29.73 5.40 -4.83
N ASP A 290 28.98 5.60 -3.77
CA ASP A 290 28.74 6.93 -3.19
C ASP A 290 29.99 7.49 -2.47
N GLU A 291 30.93 6.63 -2.09
CA GLU A 291 32.14 7.03 -1.35
C GLU A 291 33.17 7.76 -2.21
N VAL A 292 33.15 7.51 -3.52
CA VAL A 292 34.09 8.14 -4.48
C VAL A 292 33.66 9.56 -4.86
N GLY A 293 32.38 9.92 -4.67
CA GLY A 293 31.80 11.20 -5.11
C GLY A 293 31.23 12.11 -4.01
N SER A 294 31.28 11.70 -2.74
CA SER A 294 30.99 12.51 -1.55
C SER A 294 29.66 13.26 -1.50
N ASP A 295 28.50 12.56 -1.38
CA ASP A 295 27.37 13.16 -0.68
C ASP A 295 27.36 12.68 0.79
N PRO A 296 27.84 13.48 1.76
CA PRO A 296 27.86 13.10 3.18
C PRO A 296 26.47 12.95 3.78
N ARG A 297 25.43 13.13 2.97
CA ARG A 297 24.00 13.08 3.37
C ARG A 297 23.36 11.73 3.11
N PHE A 298 24.05 10.80 2.45
CA PHE A 298 23.50 9.48 2.15
C PHE A 298 23.49 8.59 3.40
N LEU A 299 22.32 8.16 3.85
CA LEU A 299 22.09 7.42 5.11
C LEU A 299 22.95 7.97 6.28
N PRO A 300 22.80 9.26 6.63
CA PRO A 300 23.73 9.94 7.54
C PRO A 300 23.76 9.36 8.95
N ASN A 301 22.64 8.75 9.37
CA ASN A 301 22.44 8.23 10.72
C ASN A 301 22.61 6.71 10.83
N LEU A 302 23.04 6.04 9.75
CA LEU A 302 23.16 4.57 9.73
C LEU A 302 24.20 4.08 10.77
N GLU A 303 23.74 3.23 11.68
CA GLU A 303 24.51 2.64 12.79
C GLU A 303 24.74 1.14 12.61
N SER A 304 23.78 0.43 11.97
CA SER A 304 23.90 -1.01 11.75
C SER A 304 23.36 -1.46 10.40
N ILE A 305 23.96 -2.54 9.86
CA ILE A 305 23.49 -3.29 8.70
C ILE A 305 23.32 -4.74 9.13
N THR A 306 22.11 -5.27 8.96
CA THR A 306 21.79 -6.67 9.23
C THR A 306 21.58 -7.40 7.91
N ALA A 307 22.36 -8.46 7.65
CA ALA A 307 22.27 -9.25 6.43
C ALA A 307 22.85 -10.65 6.63
N GLU A 308 22.56 -11.56 5.69
CA GLU A 308 23.04 -12.96 5.73
C GLU A 308 24.53 -13.09 5.36
N ASP A 309 25.09 -12.15 4.59
CA ASP A 309 26.49 -12.16 4.16
C ASP A 309 27.08 -10.75 4.19
N ASN A 310 28.36 -10.64 4.52
CA ASN A 310 29.05 -9.35 4.64
C ASN A 310 29.67 -8.91 3.30
N LEU A 311 28.84 -8.41 2.41
CA LEU A 311 29.29 -7.75 1.17
C LEU A 311 29.54 -6.24 1.35
N PHE A 312 29.42 -5.74 2.59
CA PHE A 312 29.52 -4.30 2.91
C PHE A 312 30.85 -3.89 3.51
N THR A 313 31.87 -4.77 3.54
CA THR A 313 33.14 -4.52 4.20
C THR A 313 33.80 -3.20 3.77
N SER A 314 33.88 -2.93 2.48
CA SER A 314 34.48 -1.68 1.96
C SER A 314 33.68 -0.45 2.42
N PHE A 315 32.35 -0.48 2.36
CA PHE A 315 31.48 0.59 2.85
C PHE A 315 31.67 0.82 4.36
N ILE A 316 31.71 -0.24 5.15
CA ILE A 316 31.89 -0.17 6.61
C ILE A 316 33.27 0.45 6.95
N ASP A 317 34.33 -0.01 6.28
CA ASP A 317 35.72 0.49 6.49
C ASP A 317 35.78 1.99 6.18
N THR A 318 35.20 2.43 5.08
CA THR A 318 35.22 3.85 4.70
C THR A 318 34.42 4.69 5.69
N ARG A 319 33.24 4.20 6.14
CA ARG A 319 32.47 4.85 7.19
C ARG A 319 33.25 4.96 8.51
N GLN A 320 33.99 3.93 8.87
CA GLN A 320 34.83 3.96 10.06
C GLN A 320 35.93 5.01 9.94
N VAL A 321 36.63 5.09 8.80
CA VAL A 321 37.64 6.11 8.53
C VAL A 321 37.06 7.53 8.56
N SER A 322 35.82 7.71 8.09
CA SER A 322 35.13 9.00 8.12
C SER A 322 34.54 9.37 9.49
N GLY A 323 34.78 8.58 10.53
CA GLY A 323 34.26 8.83 11.88
C GLY A 323 32.77 8.52 12.07
N ARG A 324 32.17 7.71 11.19
CA ARG A 324 30.77 7.28 11.23
C ARG A 324 30.71 5.75 11.21
N PRO A 325 31.15 5.06 12.27
CA PRO A 325 31.23 3.60 12.29
C PRO A 325 29.85 2.97 12.12
N VAL A 326 29.78 1.94 11.26
CA VAL A 326 28.60 1.12 11.04
C VAL A 326 28.93 -0.31 11.48
N ARG A 327 28.03 -0.93 12.25
CA ARG A 327 28.19 -2.32 12.69
C ARG A 327 27.53 -3.25 11.68
N PHE A 328 28.20 -4.36 11.37
CA PHE A 328 27.60 -5.46 10.66
C PHE A 328 27.03 -6.49 11.64
N ILE A 329 25.80 -6.93 11.41
CA ILE A 329 25.12 -7.96 12.19
C ILE A 329 24.76 -9.09 11.21
N GLU A 330 25.42 -10.23 11.37
CA GLU A 330 25.12 -11.41 10.57
C GLU A 330 23.81 -12.02 11.03
N LYS A 331 22.89 -12.23 10.08
CA LYS A 331 21.68 -13.03 10.34
C LYS A 331 22.07 -14.49 10.47
N SER A 332 22.01 -15.00 11.68
CA SER A 332 21.94 -16.46 11.86
C SER A 332 20.66 -16.94 11.21
N ASP A 333 20.74 -17.89 10.27
CA ASP A 333 19.55 -18.56 9.75
C ASP A 333 18.66 -18.92 10.93
N PRO A 334 17.41 -18.45 11.03
CA PRO A 334 16.49 -19.07 11.94
C PRO A 334 16.29 -20.48 11.41
N ILE A 335 16.99 -21.45 11.96
CA ILE A 335 16.62 -22.86 11.85
C ILE A 335 15.15 -22.86 12.20
N LEU A 336 14.30 -23.02 11.16
CA LEU A 336 12.84 -23.03 11.30
C LEU A 336 12.46 -24.14 12.29
N PRO A 337 12.04 -23.88 13.53
CA PRO A 337 11.75 -24.92 14.50
C PRO A 337 10.32 -25.50 14.32
N TRP A 338 9.75 -25.42 13.15
CA TRP A 338 8.33 -25.69 12.95
C TRP A 338 7.94 -26.68 11.90
N ILE A 339 8.78 -27.65 11.52
CA ILE A 339 8.27 -28.82 10.80
C ILE A 339 8.58 -30.06 11.60
N GLN A 340 8.01 -30.17 12.79
CA GLN A 340 7.56 -31.46 13.28
C GLN A 340 6.15 -31.71 12.71
N VAL A 341 6.09 -32.17 11.48
CA VAL A 341 4.90 -32.85 10.95
C VAL A 341 4.82 -34.16 11.71
N THR A 342 4.02 -34.19 12.77
CA THR A 342 3.61 -35.43 13.41
C THR A 342 2.80 -36.19 12.36
N PRO A 343 3.24 -37.42 11.94
CA PRO A 343 2.44 -38.20 11.00
C PRO A 343 1.15 -38.62 11.73
N LEU A 344 0.01 -38.17 11.20
CA LEU A 344 -1.29 -38.66 11.59
C LEU A 344 -1.30 -40.16 11.37
N ALA A 345 -1.33 -40.92 12.46
CA ALA A 345 -1.63 -42.33 12.45
C ALA A 345 -3.01 -42.53 11.79
N ARG A 346 -3.05 -43.21 10.66
CA ARG A 346 -4.31 -43.65 10.05
C ARG A 346 -4.86 -44.82 10.89
N PRO A 347 -6.18 -44.84 11.12
CA PRO A 347 -6.83 -46.01 11.71
C PRO A 347 -6.88 -47.21 10.78
#